data_baf12c2dc3f07b3ce180a3a48a4a9148
#
_entry.id   baf12c2dc3f07b3ce180a3a48a4a9148
#
_cell.length_a   1.000
_cell.length_b   1.000
_cell.length_c   1.000
_cell.angle_alpha   90.00
_cell.angle_beta   90.00
_cell.angle_gamma   90.00
#
_symmetry.space_group_name_H-M   'P 1'
#
loop_
_entity.id
_entity.type
_entity.pdbx_description
1 polymer ?
#
loop_
_entity_poly.entity_id
_entity_poly.type
_entity_poly.pdbx_seq_one_letter_code
_entity_poly.pdbx_strand_id
1 'polypeptide(L)'
;VLSNLWIAYGFIQTVLERRPGDVHRLVRVVIEFQQVREQKGLCYSIYSYGTCHDDTGYFGVYTALGRETEGQALDTILAVVRELTEHGVTQAELDRAREQSKANVLMGLESTQSHMSSLGRGELLQGEVLDEDAIIAAYDAVTRADVQALAGELFRFENASLSAVGRVGSADAYRALLH
;
A
#
# COMPACT_ATOMS: atom_id res chain seq x y z
N VAL A 1 -22.68 -11.08 9.49
CA VAL A 1 -22.49 -10.58 8.11
C VAL A 1 -21.30 -9.65 8.12
N LEU A 2 -20.28 -9.96 7.34
CA LEU A 2 -19.09 -9.14 7.21
C LEU A 2 -19.39 -7.90 6.36
N SER A 3 -18.86 -6.75 6.76
CA SER A 3 -18.81 -5.55 5.95
C SER A 3 -17.44 -5.45 5.29
N ASN A 4 -17.40 -5.05 4.02
CA ASN A 4 -16.17 -4.85 3.27
C ASN A 4 -15.95 -3.34 3.11
N LEU A 5 -14.80 -2.86 3.53
CA LEU A 5 -14.43 -1.46 3.42
C LEU A 5 -13.18 -1.31 2.56
N TRP A 6 -13.18 -0.30 1.71
CA TRP A 6 -12.03 0.14 0.93
C TRP A 6 -11.76 1.60 1.25
N ILE A 7 -10.55 1.89 1.67
CA ILE A 7 -10.05 3.26 1.77
C ILE A 7 -9.02 3.42 0.66
N ALA A 8 -9.23 4.36 -0.22
CA ALA A 8 -8.31 4.67 -1.30
C ALA A 8 -7.78 6.09 -1.18
N TYR A 9 -6.48 6.24 -1.31
CA TYR A 9 -5.78 7.53 -1.40
C TYR A 9 -5.40 7.77 -2.85
N GLY A 10 -5.95 8.82 -3.45
CA GLY A 10 -5.69 9.16 -4.84
C GLY A 10 -4.29 9.74 -5.05
N PHE A 11 -3.60 9.24 -6.05
CA PHE A 11 -2.37 9.83 -6.56
C PHE A 11 -2.73 10.92 -7.55
N ILE A 12 -2.40 12.15 -7.29
CA ILE A 12 -2.51 13.21 -8.29
C ILE A 12 -1.11 13.71 -8.61
N GLN A 13 -0.74 13.60 -9.88
CA GLN A 13 0.30 14.34 -10.60
C GLN A 13 1.77 14.32 -10.07
N THR A 14 2.01 14.22 -8.78
CA THR A 14 3.38 14.22 -8.21
C THR A 14 4.15 12.93 -8.53
N VAL A 15 3.43 11.87 -8.91
CA VAL A 15 4.00 10.56 -9.26
C VAL A 15 4.53 10.55 -10.71
N LEU A 16 4.07 11.49 -11.55
CA LEU A 16 4.46 11.55 -12.97
C LEU A 16 5.92 11.93 -13.19
N GLU A 17 6.57 12.56 -12.21
CA GLU A 17 8.01 12.89 -12.28
C GLU A 17 8.92 11.76 -11.81
N ARG A 18 8.37 10.79 -11.08
CA ARG A 18 9.07 9.55 -10.69
C ARG A 18 8.54 8.40 -11.53
N ARG A 19 9.42 7.54 -12.02
CA ARG A 19 9.02 6.37 -12.80
C ARG A 19 7.93 5.59 -12.04
N PRO A 20 6.78 5.25 -12.64
CA PRO A 20 5.66 4.59 -11.96
C PRO A 20 6.07 3.32 -11.17
N GLY A 21 7.12 2.62 -11.64
CA GLY A 21 7.66 1.45 -10.98
C GLY A 21 8.31 1.70 -9.61
N ASP A 22 8.88 2.89 -9.40
CA ASP A 22 9.62 3.18 -8.15
C ASP A 22 8.66 3.41 -6.98
N VAL A 23 7.55 4.08 -7.22
CA VAL A 23 6.52 4.33 -6.21
C VAL A 23 5.83 3.03 -5.78
N HIS A 24 5.51 2.16 -6.73
CA HIS A 24 4.87 0.89 -6.45
C HIS A 24 5.73 -0.03 -5.58
N ARG A 25 7.05 0.01 -5.77
CA ARG A 25 8.00 -0.75 -4.97
C ARG A 25 8.10 -0.24 -3.54
N LEU A 26 8.19 1.09 -3.36
CA LEU A 26 8.32 1.72 -2.04
C LEU A 26 7.10 1.49 -1.14
N VAL A 27 5.90 1.63 -1.68
CA VAL A 27 4.65 1.52 -0.89
C VAL A 27 4.33 0.08 -0.50
N ARG A 28 4.67 -0.89 -1.34
CA ARG A 28 4.45 -2.32 -1.03
C ARG A 28 5.26 -2.79 0.18
N VAL A 29 6.35 -2.10 0.46
CA VAL A 29 7.35 -2.49 1.45
C VAL A 29 6.90 -2.27 2.89
N VAL A 30 5.95 -1.36 3.18
CA VAL A 30 5.97 -0.77 4.51
C VAL A 30 4.71 -0.94 5.35
N ILE A 31 3.54 -1.14 4.79
CA ILE A 31 2.33 -1.13 5.62
C ILE A 31 1.90 -2.54 5.99
N GLU A 32 2.40 -3.03 7.10
CA GLU A 32 1.88 -4.21 7.78
C GLU A 32 0.80 -3.79 8.78
N PHE A 33 -0.46 -4.05 8.46
CA PHE A 33 -1.59 -3.86 9.37
C PHE A 33 -1.72 -4.99 10.41
N GLN A 34 -0.59 -5.56 10.87
CA GLN A 34 -0.57 -6.61 11.90
C GLN A 34 -1.28 -6.18 13.18
N GLN A 35 -1.17 -4.91 13.56
CA GLN A 35 -1.83 -4.39 14.75
C GLN A 35 -3.35 -4.54 14.68
N VAL A 36 -3.96 -4.34 13.52
CA VAL A 36 -5.41 -4.40 13.35
C VAL A 36 -5.91 -5.83 13.41
N ARG A 37 -5.21 -6.75 12.75
CA ARG A 37 -5.63 -8.15 12.64
C ARG A 37 -5.11 -9.02 13.78
N GLU A 38 -3.79 -9.01 14.03
CA GLU A 38 -3.16 -9.99 14.92
C GLU A 38 -3.16 -9.53 16.38
N GLN A 39 -2.90 -8.25 16.64
CA GLN A 39 -2.83 -7.76 18.02
C GLN A 39 -4.20 -7.43 18.59
N LYS A 40 -5.10 -6.86 17.81
CA LYS A 40 -6.42 -6.42 18.28
C LYS A 40 -7.58 -7.31 17.82
N GLY A 41 -7.37 -8.19 16.82
CA GLY A 41 -8.41 -9.08 16.32
C GLY A 41 -9.62 -8.38 15.73
N LEU A 42 -9.47 -7.15 15.22
CA LEU A 42 -10.58 -6.29 14.81
C LEU A 42 -11.16 -6.63 13.44
N CYS A 43 -10.41 -7.35 12.60
CA CYS A 43 -10.84 -7.68 11.25
C CYS A 43 -10.53 -9.13 10.88
N TYR A 44 -11.30 -9.67 9.96
CA TYR A 44 -11.06 -10.99 9.38
C TYR A 44 -9.88 -10.97 8.40
N SER A 45 -9.84 -9.96 7.56
CA SER A 45 -8.74 -9.73 6.64
C SER A 45 -8.47 -8.25 6.48
N ILE A 46 -7.20 -7.90 6.31
CA ILE A 46 -6.75 -6.56 5.97
C ILE A 46 -5.52 -6.67 5.11
N TYR A 47 -5.45 -5.88 4.06
CA TYR A 47 -4.27 -5.75 3.21
C TYR A 47 -4.25 -4.40 2.52
N SER A 48 -3.04 -3.99 2.15
CA SER A 48 -2.82 -2.82 1.33
C SER A 48 -2.36 -3.20 -0.07
N TYR A 49 -2.65 -2.34 -1.03
CA TYR A 49 -2.25 -2.53 -2.42
C TYR A 49 -2.07 -1.20 -3.12
N GLY A 50 -1.14 -1.17 -4.07
CA GLY A 50 -0.96 -0.04 -4.97
C GLY A 50 -1.37 -0.43 -6.39
N THR A 51 -2.02 0.46 -7.08
CA THR A 51 -2.33 0.35 -8.50
C THR A 51 -1.74 1.53 -9.22
N CYS A 52 -0.93 1.27 -10.25
CA CYS A 52 -0.31 2.29 -11.09
C CYS A 52 -0.76 2.11 -12.53
N HIS A 53 -1.10 3.21 -13.16
CA HIS A 53 -1.37 3.37 -14.57
C HIS A 53 -0.35 4.37 -15.15
N ASP A 54 -0.38 4.62 -16.44
CA ASP A 54 0.61 5.48 -17.10
C ASP A 54 0.59 6.92 -16.60
N ASP A 55 -0.59 7.43 -16.25
CA ASP A 55 -0.85 8.82 -15.90
C ASP A 55 -1.46 9.00 -14.49
N THR A 56 -1.76 7.92 -13.79
CA THR A 56 -2.42 7.97 -12.49
C THR A 56 -2.18 6.70 -11.67
N GLY A 57 -2.58 6.72 -10.43
CA GLY A 57 -2.55 5.55 -9.56
C GLY A 57 -3.27 5.80 -8.24
N TYR A 58 -3.38 4.78 -7.45
CA TYR A 58 -3.89 4.90 -6.10
C TYR A 58 -3.29 3.85 -5.17
N PHE A 59 -3.24 4.18 -3.91
CA PHE A 59 -2.96 3.26 -2.84
C PHE A 59 -4.25 2.94 -2.11
N GLY A 60 -4.54 1.66 -1.93
CA GLY A 60 -5.75 1.21 -1.28
C GLY A 60 -5.48 0.36 -0.06
N VAL A 61 -6.35 0.46 0.93
CA VAL A 61 -6.45 -0.46 2.06
C VAL A 61 -7.81 -1.13 1.99
N TYR A 62 -7.81 -2.43 1.95
CA TYR A 62 -9.01 -3.25 2.04
C TYR A 62 -9.11 -3.89 3.41
N THR A 63 -10.29 -3.93 3.98
CA THR A 63 -10.57 -4.71 5.18
C THR A 63 -11.95 -5.35 5.15
N ALA A 64 -12.05 -6.58 5.66
CA ALA A 64 -13.30 -7.27 5.93
C ALA A 64 -13.45 -7.45 7.45
N LEU A 65 -14.52 -6.90 8.01
CA LEU A 65 -14.72 -6.82 9.45
C LEU A 65 -16.18 -6.99 9.86
N GLY A 66 -16.40 -7.20 11.14
CA GLY A 66 -17.72 -7.21 11.75
C GLY A 66 -18.20 -5.78 12.03
N ARG A 67 -19.51 -5.58 12.03
CA ARG A 67 -20.08 -4.25 12.33
C ARG A 67 -19.69 -3.71 13.72
N GLU A 68 -19.52 -4.60 14.67
CA GLU A 68 -19.22 -4.22 16.06
C GLU A 68 -17.80 -3.67 16.21
N THR A 69 -16.88 -4.11 15.33
CA THR A 69 -15.46 -3.71 15.35
C THR A 69 -15.13 -2.62 14.32
N GLU A 70 -16.12 -2.20 13.50
CA GLU A 70 -15.92 -1.29 12.38
C GLU A 70 -15.27 0.04 12.78
N GLY A 71 -15.83 0.75 13.76
CA GLY A 71 -15.30 2.04 14.21
C GLY A 71 -13.87 1.91 14.72
N GLN A 72 -13.63 0.95 15.62
CA GLN A 72 -12.31 0.74 16.21
C GLN A 72 -11.26 0.29 15.16
N ALA A 73 -11.67 -0.51 14.19
CA ALA A 73 -10.77 -0.93 13.10
C ALA A 73 -10.39 0.26 12.21
N LEU A 74 -11.35 1.10 11.81
CA LEU A 74 -11.10 2.30 11.03
C LEU A 74 -10.18 3.28 11.77
N ASP A 75 -10.47 3.58 13.02
CA ASP A 75 -9.62 4.44 13.86
C ASP A 75 -8.18 3.91 13.93
N THR A 76 -8.03 2.58 14.08
CA THR A 76 -6.70 1.96 14.14
C THR A 76 -5.99 2.05 12.78
N ILE A 77 -6.68 1.81 11.67
CA ILE A 77 -6.11 1.94 10.31
C ILE A 77 -5.63 3.37 10.08
N LEU A 78 -6.48 4.35 10.39
CA LEU A 78 -6.13 5.76 10.22
C LEU A 78 -4.98 6.19 11.14
N ALA A 79 -4.93 5.66 12.37
CA ALA A 79 -3.81 5.92 13.29
C ALA A 79 -2.49 5.35 12.75
N VAL A 80 -2.49 4.13 12.19
CA VAL A 80 -1.29 3.53 11.55
C VAL A 80 -0.81 4.37 10.37
N VAL A 81 -1.74 4.87 9.54
CA VAL A 81 -1.38 5.74 8.41
C VAL A 81 -0.80 7.07 8.88
N ARG A 82 -1.38 7.69 9.92
CA ARG A 82 -0.84 8.92 10.51
C ARG A 82 0.54 8.71 11.12
N GLU A 83 0.72 7.64 11.89
CA GLU A 83 2.01 7.30 12.49
C GLU A 83 3.09 7.11 11.42
N LEU A 84 2.77 6.41 10.33
CA LEU A 84 3.68 6.23 9.21
C LEU A 84 4.06 7.57 8.57
N THR A 85 3.09 8.47 8.40
CA THR A 85 3.31 9.78 7.78
C THR A 85 4.16 10.68 8.68
N GLU A 86 3.91 10.69 9.98
CA GLU A 86 4.58 11.56 10.95
C GLU A 86 5.95 11.05 11.38
N HIS A 87 6.08 9.76 11.60
CA HIS A 87 7.27 9.15 12.21
C HIS A 87 8.06 8.23 11.26
N GLY A 88 7.44 7.84 10.13
CA GLY A 88 8.04 6.88 9.20
C GLY A 88 8.06 5.47 9.77
N VAL A 89 9.02 4.67 9.30
CA VAL A 89 9.22 3.28 9.72
C VAL A 89 10.49 3.11 10.54
N THR A 90 10.51 2.09 11.37
CA THR A 90 11.74 1.66 12.03
C THR A 90 12.68 0.96 11.05
N GLN A 91 13.97 0.89 11.37
CA GLN A 91 14.93 0.18 10.52
C GLN A 91 14.57 -1.32 10.41
N ALA A 92 14.13 -1.94 11.48
CA ALA A 92 13.76 -3.35 11.49
C ALA A 92 12.54 -3.66 10.60
N GLU A 93 11.57 -2.74 10.54
CA GLU A 93 10.42 -2.86 9.62
C GLU A 93 10.85 -2.71 8.17
N LEU A 94 11.70 -1.74 7.87
CA LEU A 94 12.22 -1.54 6.53
C LEU A 94 13.01 -2.77 6.05
N ASP A 95 13.91 -3.29 6.88
CA ASP A 95 14.74 -4.44 6.53
C ASP A 95 13.89 -5.68 6.27
N ARG A 96 12.92 -5.98 7.15
CA ARG A 96 11.97 -7.08 6.95
C ARG A 96 11.18 -6.94 5.66
N ALA A 97 10.67 -5.74 5.38
CA ALA A 97 9.89 -5.46 4.20
C ALA A 97 10.72 -5.57 2.92
N ARG A 98 11.99 -5.15 2.92
CA ARG A 98 12.91 -5.35 1.80
C ARG A 98 13.14 -6.84 1.52
N GLU A 99 13.47 -7.62 2.56
CA GLU A 99 13.73 -9.06 2.41
C GLU A 99 12.49 -9.77 1.87
N GLN A 100 11.32 -9.46 2.40
CA GLN A 100 10.07 -10.04 1.90
C GLN A 100 9.78 -9.66 0.45
N SER A 101 10.02 -8.42 0.06
CA SER A 101 9.81 -7.95 -1.30
C SER A 101 10.77 -8.61 -2.28
N LYS A 102 12.05 -8.74 -1.92
CA LYS A 102 13.05 -9.47 -2.70
C LYS A 102 12.68 -10.95 -2.88
N ALA A 103 12.27 -11.61 -1.80
CA ALA A 103 11.82 -12.99 -1.85
C ALA A 103 10.59 -13.16 -2.76
N ASN A 104 9.62 -12.25 -2.70
CA ASN A 104 8.43 -12.29 -3.56
C ASN A 104 8.78 -12.10 -5.05
N VAL A 105 9.75 -11.23 -5.36
CA VAL A 105 10.24 -11.06 -6.74
C VAL A 105 10.86 -12.36 -7.25
N LEU A 106 11.81 -12.94 -6.49
CA LEU A 106 12.50 -14.15 -6.88
C LEU A 106 11.53 -15.33 -7.07
N MET A 107 10.62 -15.56 -6.11
CA MET A 107 9.60 -16.59 -6.25
C MET A 107 8.64 -16.34 -7.42
N GLY A 108 8.32 -15.06 -7.69
CA GLY A 108 7.48 -14.68 -8.83
C GLY A 108 8.12 -15.03 -10.17
N LEU A 109 9.44 -14.91 -10.29
CA LEU A 109 10.18 -15.19 -11.53
C LEU A 109 10.34 -16.68 -11.83
N GLU A 110 10.11 -17.58 -10.88
CA GLU A 110 10.06 -19.03 -11.13
C GLU A 110 8.91 -19.42 -12.07
N SER A 111 7.83 -18.64 -12.09
CA SER A 111 6.71 -18.86 -13.02
C SER A 111 7.00 -18.24 -14.38
N THR A 112 7.02 -19.05 -15.43
CA THR A 112 7.19 -18.57 -16.83
C THR A 112 6.18 -17.48 -17.19
N GLN A 113 4.92 -17.61 -16.74
CA GLN A 113 3.88 -16.62 -16.97
C GLN A 113 4.19 -15.28 -16.28
N SER A 114 4.65 -15.34 -15.04
CA SER A 114 5.01 -14.13 -14.28
C SER A 114 6.24 -13.47 -14.85
N HIS A 115 7.24 -14.25 -15.25
CA HIS A 115 8.45 -13.75 -15.91
C HIS A 115 8.11 -13.05 -17.24
N MET A 116 7.33 -13.71 -18.11
CA MET A 116 6.85 -13.12 -19.36
C MET A 116 6.08 -11.80 -19.09
N SER A 117 5.20 -11.78 -18.10
CA SER A 117 4.44 -10.58 -17.75
C SER A 117 5.33 -9.46 -17.21
N SER A 118 6.38 -9.79 -16.46
CA SER A 118 7.37 -8.84 -15.95
C SER A 118 8.14 -8.18 -17.09
N LEU A 119 8.66 -8.99 -18.03
CA LEU A 119 9.38 -8.51 -19.21
C LEU A 119 8.49 -7.61 -20.08
N GLY A 120 7.27 -8.07 -20.39
CA GLY A 120 6.34 -7.32 -21.22
C GLY A 120 5.91 -5.99 -20.58
N ARG A 121 5.69 -5.96 -19.28
CA ARG A 121 5.37 -4.72 -18.55
C ARG A 121 6.56 -3.77 -18.48
N GLY A 122 7.76 -4.29 -18.23
CA GLY A 122 8.99 -3.48 -18.24
C GLY A 122 9.15 -2.75 -19.56
N GLU A 123 9.10 -3.49 -20.67
CA GLU A 123 9.25 -2.91 -22.00
C GLU A 123 8.12 -1.94 -22.36
N LEU A 124 6.84 -2.33 -22.15
CA LEU A 124 5.70 -1.56 -22.63
C LEU A 124 5.40 -0.32 -21.77
N LEU A 125 5.59 -0.40 -20.44
CA LEU A 125 5.17 0.66 -19.52
C LEU A 125 6.34 1.48 -18.98
N GLN A 126 7.55 0.92 -18.95
CA GLN A 126 8.73 1.56 -18.38
C GLN A 126 9.78 1.91 -19.44
N GLY A 127 9.66 1.32 -20.63
CA GLY A 127 10.64 1.48 -21.71
C GLY A 127 11.98 0.80 -21.42
N GLU A 128 12.05 -0.03 -20.39
CA GLU A 128 13.23 -0.80 -20.01
C GLU A 128 12.85 -2.08 -19.29
N VAL A 129 13.66 -3.10 -19.48
CA VAL A 129 13.58 -4.36 -18.75
C VAL A 129 14.72 -4.41 -17.73
N LEU A 130 14.38 -4.41 -16.45
CA LEU A 130 15.35 -4.58 -15.38
C LEU A 130 15.60 -6.07 -15.17
N ASP A 131 16.88 -6.45 -15.04
CA ASP A 131 17.26 -7.78 -14.59
C ASP A 131 17.01 -7.97 -13.08
N GLU A 132 17.12 -9.19 -12.61
CA GLU A 132 16.87 -9.56 -11.22
C GLU A 132 17.78 -8.80 -10.24
N ASP A 133 19.06 -8.67 -10.59
CA ASP A 133 20.06 -8.00 -9.75
C ASP A 133 19.76 -6.51 -9.62
N ALA A 134 19.37 -5.86 -10.71
CA ALA A 134 18.95 -4.46 -10.69
C ALA A 134 17.69 -4.24 -9.85
N ILE A 135 16.73 -5.16 -9.93
CA ILE A 135 15.51 -5.09 -9.09
C ILE A 135 15.87 -5.24 -7.61
N ILE A 136 16.72 -6.20 -7.25
CA ILE A 136 17.17 -6.42 -5.88
C ILE A 136 17.93 -5.20 -5.36
N ALA A 137 18.87 -4.67 -6.15
CA ALA A 137 19.61 -3.47 -5.80
C ALA A 137 18.71 -2.25 -5.58
N ALA A 138 17.64 -2.11 -6.36
CA ALA A 138 16.66 -1.05 -6.18
C ALA A 138 15.91 -1.17 -4.83
N TYR A 139 15.58 -2.40 -4.38
CA TYR A 139 15.01 -2.59 -3.04
C TYR A 139 16.02 -2.28 -1.93
N ASP A 140 17.28 -2.68 -2.09
CA ASP A 140 18.32 -2.42 -1.09
C ASP A 140 18.66 -0.92 -0.96
N ALA A 141 18.49 -0.16 -2.02
CA ALA A 141 18.72 1.29 -2.03
C ALA A 141 17.63 2.10 -1.32
N VAL A 142 16.43 1.53 -1.08
CA VAL A 142 15.33 2.25 -0.40
C VAL A 142 15.71 2.63 1.02
N THR A 143 15.59 3.88 1.41
CA THR A 143 15.88 4.37 2.75
C THR A 143 14.61 4.66 3.56
N ARG A 144 14.74 4.79 4.89
CA ARG A 144 13.64 5.25 5.75
C ARG A 144 13.12 6.63 5.35
N ALA A 145 14.02 7.51 4.94
CA ALA A 145 13.68 8.86 4.49
C ALA A 145 12.84 8.83 3.21
N ASP A 146 13.15 7.94 2.26
CA ASP A 146 12.36 7.77 1.04
C ASP A 146 10.94 7.29 1.35
N VAL A 147 10.81 6.33 2.26
CA VAL A 147 9.51 5.81 2.70
C VAL A 147 8.69 6.91 3.36
N GLN A 148 9.28 7.69 4.27
CA GLN A 148 8.59 8.76 4.96
C GLN A 148 8.18 9.91 4.02
N ALA A 149 9.06 10.30 3.11
CA ALA A 149 8.77 11.32 2.10
C ALA A 149 7.58 10.89 1.22
N LEU A 150 7.61 9.65 0.73
CA LEU A 150 6.52 9.11 -0.06
C LEU A 150 5.22 9.01 0.72
N ALA A 151 5.26 8.59 1.99
CA ALA A 151 4.08 8.53 2.84
C ALA A 151 3.43 9.92 3.01
N GLY A 152 4.24 10.97 3.21
CA GLY A 152 3.76 12.35 3.31
C GLY A 152 3.14 12.90 2.02
N GLU A 153 3.65 12.46 0.86
CA GLU A 153 3.08 12.83 -0.44
C GLU A 153 1.76 12.08 -0.72
N LEU A 154 1.71 10.80 -0.36
CA LEU A 154 0.66 9.87 -0.71
C LEU A 154 -0.56 9.97 0.21
N PHE A 155 -0.34 9.96 1.51
CA PHE A 155 -1.40 9.87 2.50
C PHE A 155 -1.95 11.24 2.92
N ARG A 156 -2.52 11.95 1.96
CA ARG A 156 -3.23 13.20 2.20
C ARG A 156 -4.70 12.89 2.45
N PHE A 157 -5.19 13.17 3.64
CA PHE A 157 -6.57 12.84 4.03
C PHE A 157 -7.61 13.56 3.19
N GLU A 158 -7.31 14.75 2.68
CA GLU A 158 -8.18 15.49 1.75
C GLU A 158 -8.43 14.76 0.42
N ASN A 159 -7.52 13.85 0.04
CA ASN A 159 -7.63 13.03 -1.17
C ASN A 159 -8.11 11.60 -0.89
N ALA A 160 -8.49 11.31 0.36
CA ALA A 160 -8.95 9.99 0.75
C ALA A 160 -10.40 9.77 0.30
N SER A 161 -10.66 8.56 -0.18
CA SER A 161 -12.01 8.08 -0.52
C SER A 161 -12.29 6.79 0.22
N LEU A 162 -13.50 6.62 0.73
CA LEU A 162 -13.93 5.42 1.40
C LEU A 162 -15.14 4.81 0.67
N SER A 163 -15.07 3.51 0.39
CA SER A 163 -16.18 2.73 -0.13
C SER A 163 -16.50 1.60 0.85
N ALA A 164 -17.74 1.44 1.21
CA ALA A 164 -18.19 0.44 2.17
C ALA A 164 -19.39 -0.35 1.64
N VAL A 165 -19.34 -1.67 1.75
CA VAL A 165 -20.41 -2.59 1.32
C VAL A 165 -20.75 -3.57 2.43
N GLY A 166 -22.03 -3.63 2.80
CA GLY A 166 -22.53 -4.52 3.85
C GLY A 166 -23.54 -3.82 4.77
N ARG A 167 -23.54 -4.18 6.05
CA ARG A 167 -24.29 -3.46 7.10
C ARG A 167 -23.46 -2.29 7.60
N VAL A 168 -23.41 -1.25 6.83
CA VAL A 168 -22.52 -0.10 7.04
C VAL A 168 -23.22 1.06 7.77
N GLY A 169 -22.42 2.00 8.28
CA GLY A 169 -22.87 3.24 8.89
C GLY A 169 -23.38 4.26 7.86
N SER A 170 -23.65 5.48 8.29
CA SER A 170 -24.01 6.56 7.39
C SER A 170 -22.76 7.15 6.68
N ALA A 171 -22.96 7.66 5.48
CA ALA A 171 -21.87 8.33 4.74
C ALA A 171 -21.24 9.50 5.53
N ASP A 172 -22.05 10.21 6.31
CA ASP A 172 -21.57 11.34 7.13
C ASP A 172 -20.68 10.90 8.27
N ALA A 173 -20.96 9.72 8.87
CA ALA A 173 -20.10 9.14 9.90
C ALA A 173 -18.71 8.79 9.34
N TYR A 174 -18.65 8.21 8.14
CA TYR A 174 -17.37 7.92 7.49
C TYR A 174 -16.63 9.18 7.03
N ARG A 175 -17.37 10.18 6.55
CA ARG A 175 -16.78 11.47 6.16
C ARG A 175 -16.13 12.15 7.36
N ALA A 176 -16.76 12.11 8.53
CA ALA A 176 -16.20 12.68 9.76
C ALA A 176 -14.93 11.96 10.24
N LEU A 177 -14.70 10.71 9.87
CA LEU A 177 -13.46 9.98 10.19
C LEU A 177 -12.29 10.35 9.28
N LEU A 178 -12.57 10.78 8.05
CA LEU A 178 -11.54 11.14 7.05
C LEU A 178 -11.09 12.60 7.15
N HIS A 179 -11.77 13.43 7.93
CA HIS A 179 -11.48 14.83 8.18
C HIS A 179 -11.21 15.12 9.65
#